data_a25e1fac270a5097b3b04ea53ad3faef
#
_entry.id   a25e1fac270a5097b3b04ea53ad3faef
#
_cell.length_a   1.000
_cell.length_b   1.000
_cell.length_c   1.000
_cell.angle_alpha   90.00
_cell.angle_beta   90.00
_cell.angle_gamma   90.00
#
_symmetry.space_group_name_H-M   'P 1'
#
loop_
_entity.id
_entity.type
_entity.pdbx_description
1 polymer ?
#
loop_
_entity_poly.entity_id
_entity_poly.type
_entity_poly.pdbx_seq_one_letter_code
_entity_poly.pdbx_strand_id
1 'polypeptide(L)'
;MSAALKTIVGPSRYPDYPWTALFEPLGIRHAVWETDATGTFVASSYAYLTARDLARVGLLMARDGRWGDKQLLPKDWVAFNREPFANYHAHQDEAVPGGHWWLNRAADGAAQPWPDAPADTFAALGHWGQAMYVIPSEKLVIVRYGDDRDGSYRHNELLKLALKAFATKVQP
;
A
#
# COMPACT_ATOMS: atom_id res chain seq x y z
N MET A 1 17.11 -2.35 -5.33
CA MET A 1 16.06 -3.36 -5.57
C MET A 1 15.69 -3.44 -7.05
N SER A 2 15.25 -2.37 -7.72
CA SER A 2 14.87 -2.38 -9.14
C SER A 2 15.95 -2.89 -10.09
N ALA A 3 17.21 -2.48 -9.90
CA ALA A 3 18.33 -2.98 -10.70
C ALA A 3 18.56 -4.50 -10.53
N ALA A 4 18.41 -5.03 -9.32
CA ALA A 4 18.49 -6.47 -9.09
C ALA A 4 17.35 -7.21 -9.81
N LEU A 5 16.12 -6.68 -9.74
CA LEU A 5 14.99 -7.23 -10.47
C LEU A 5 15.24 -7.22 -11.99
N LYS A 6 15.81 -6.14 -12.53
CA LYS A 6 16.18 -6.03 -13.95
C LYS A 6 17.16 -7.13 -14.37
N THR A 7 18.15 -7.43 -13.50
CA THR A 7 19.11 -8.52 -13.75
C THR A 7 18.42 -9.89 -13.73
N ILE A 8 17.54 -10.15 -12.76
CA ILE A 8 16.85 -11.43 -12.59
C ILE A 8 15.87 -11.69 -13.74
N VAL A 9 15.08 -10.70 -14.10
CA VAL A 9 14.06 -10.79 -15.17
C VAL A 9 14.69 -10.84 -16.55
N GLY A 10 15.82 -10.17 -16.73
CA GLY A 10 16.52 -9.98 -17.99
C GLY A 10 16.04 -8.73 -18.73
N PRO A 11 16.96 -8.07 -19.47
CA PRO A 11 16.73 -6.75 -20.05
C PRO A 11 15.58 -6.72 -21.09
N SER A 12 15.35 -7.81 -21.79
CA SER A 12 14.28 -7.90 -22.81
C SER A 12 12.88 -7.99 -22.21
N ARG A 13 12.70 -8.58 -21.04
CA ARG A 13 11.41 -8.75 -20.37
C ARG A 13 11.12 -7.66 -19.33
N TYR A 14 12.16 -7.02 -18.83
CA TYR A 14 12.05 -6.07 -17.72
C TYR A 14 11.11 -4.88 -18.00
N PRO A 15 11.11 -4.27 -19.20
CA PRO A 15 10.23 -3.13 -19.48
C PRO A 15 8.74 -3.45 -19.32
N ASP A 16 8.32 -4.67 -19.64
CA ASP A 16 6.92 -5.09 -19.58
C ASP A 16 6.59 -5.86 -18.27
N TYR A 17 7.59 -6.14 -17.46
CA TYR A 17 7.43 -7.03 -16.31
C TYR A 17 6.39 -6.56 -15.29
N PRO A 18 6.32 -5.27 -14.88
CA PRO A 18 5.29 -4.81 -13.95
C PRO A 18 3.86 -5.00 -14.50
N TRP A 19 3.71 -4.84 -15.82
CA TRP A 19 2.40 -5.03 -16.47
C TRP A 19 2.03 -6.50 -16.51
N THR A 20 2.88 -7.33 -17.04
CA THR A 20 2.59 -8.77 -17.21
C THR A 20 2.49 -9.52 -15.88
N ALA A 21 3.31 -9.15 -14.89
CA ALA A 21 3.36 -9.84 -13.61
C ALA A 21 2.31 -9.35 -12.59
N LEU A 22 1.88 -8.08 -12.67
CA LEU A 22 1.02 -7.48 -11.65
C LEU A 22 -0.19 -6.75 -12.25
N PHE A 23 0.03 -5.76 -13.12
CA PHE A 23 -1.05 -4.85 -13.50
C PHE A 23 -2.12 -5.52 -14.35
N GLU A 24 -1.75 -6.27 -15.38
CA GLU A 24 -2.69 -7.00 -16.23
C GLU A 24 -3.48 -8.06 -15.47
N PRO A 25 -2.87 -8.91 -14.63
CA PRO A 25 -3.61 -9.85 -13.79
C PRO A 25 -4.64 -9.17 -12.88
N LEU A 26 -4.37 -7.95 -12.39
CA LEU A 26 -5.28 -7.15 -11.58
C LEU A 26 -6.33 -6.40 -12.41
N GLY A 27 -6.23 -6.43 -13.74
CA GLY A 27 -7.09 -5.63 -14.63
C GLY A 27 -6.79 -4.13 -14.60
N ILE A 28 -5.57 -3.75 -14.21
CA ILE A 28 -5.08 -2.37 -14.25
C ILE A 28 -4.60 -2.07 -15.66
N ARG A 29 -5.24 -1.09 -16.30
CA ARG A 29 -4.97 -0.74 -17.71
C ARG A 29 -4.38 0.65 -17.90
N HIS A 30 -4.46 1.50 -16.87
CA HIS A 30 -4.06 2.91 -16.91
C HIS A 30 -2.97 3.15 -15.87
N ALA A 31 -1.82 2.53 -16.07
CA ALA A 31 -0.64 2.73 -15.24
C ALA A 31 0.49 3.33 -16.07
N VAL A 32 1.17 4.33 -15.50
CA VAL A 32 2.43 4.84 -16.00
C VAL A 32 3.45 4.70 -14.89
N TRP A 33 4.60 4.14 -15.18
CA TRP A 33 5.70 4.03 -14.22
C TRP A 33 6.98 4.50 -14.86
N GLU A 34 7.58 5.54 -14.28
CA GLU A 34 8.78 6.16 -14.85
C GLU A 34 10.03 5.30 -14.60
N THR A 35 10.95 5.42 -15.55
CA THR A 35 12.28 4.83 -15.44
C THR A 35 13.34 5.92 -15.36
N ASP A 36 14.51 5.57 -14.83
CA ASP A 36 15.70 6.38 -14.95
C ASP A 36 16.27 6.34 -16.38
N ALA A 37 17.34 7.09 -16.63
CA ALA A 37 18.02 7.15 -17.93
C ALA A 37 18.56 5.80 -18.43
N THR A 38 18.67 4.79 -17.56
CA THR A 38 19.09 3.43 -17.91
C THR A 38 17.91 2.49 -18.20
N GLY A 39 16.67 3.00 -18.16
CA GLY A 39 15.46 2.20 -18.30
C GLY A 39 15.18 1.31 -17.07
N THR A 40 15.63 1.74 -15.87
CA THR A 40 15.33 1.04 -14.61
C THR A 40 14.18 1.75 -13.91
N PHE A 41 13.11 1.03 -13.53
CA PHE A 41 11.97 1.63 -12.85
C PHE A 41 12.37 2.27 -11.52
N VAL A 42 11.86 3.47 -11.27
CA VAL A 42 12.02 4.17 -10.00
C VAL A 42 11.00 3.57 -9.01
N ALA A 43 11.36 2.45 -8.38
CA ALA A 43 10.41 1.66 -7.58
C ALA A 43 10.02 2.31 -6.24
N SER A 44 10.69 3.38 -5.83
CA SER A 44 10.31 4.16 -4.64
C SER A 44 9.21 5.18 -4.91
N SER A 45 8.97 5.54 -6.19
CA SER A 45 8.10 6.66 -6.57
C SER A 45 7.70 6.57 -8.05
N TYR A 46 6.99 7.59 -8.52
CA TYR A 46 6.69 7.83 -9.95
C TYR A 46 5.88 6.73 -10.64
N ALA A 47 5.08 6.00 -9.87
CA ALA A 47 4.03 5.15 -10.42
C ALA A 47 2.70 5.92 -10.36
N TYR A 48 2.09 6.14 -11.52
CA TYR A 48 0.84 6.89 -11.65
C TYR A 48 -0.27 5.92 -12.04
N LEU A 49 -1.28 5.80 -11.18
CA LEU A 49 -2.44 4.95 -11.37
C LEU A 49 -3.71 5.74 -11.08
N THR A 50 -4.84 5.29 -11.60
CA THR A 50 -6.12 5.80 -11.10
C THR A 50 -6.34 5.34 -9.65
N ALA A 51 -7.14 6.07 -8.88
CA ALA A 51 -7.45 5.65 -7.49
C ALA A 51 -8.07 4.24 -7.43
N ARG A 52 -8.89 3.89 -8.43
CA ARG A 52 -9.50 2.55 -8.52
C ARG A 52 -8.48 1.47 -8.86
N ASP A 53 -7.48 1.78 -9.69
CA ASP A 53 -6.41 0.84 -10.02
C ASP A 53 -5.47 0.64 -8.83
N LEU A 54 -5.12 1.72 -8.12
CA LEU A 54 -4.34 1.60 -6.89
C LEU A 54 -5.10 0.81 -5.81
N ALA A 55 -6.42 1.00 -5.69
CA ALA A 55 -7.24 0.21 -4.77
C ALA A 55 -7.23 -1.30 -5.07
N ARG A 56 -7.06 -1.72 -6.34
CA ARG A 56 -6.88 -3.15 -6.68
C ARG A 56 -5.61 -3.74 -6.08
N VAL A 57 -4.53 -2.97 -6.05
CA VAL A 57 -3.28 -3.38 -5.36
C VAL A 57 -3.54 -3.54 -3.86
N GLY A 58 -4.24 -2.59 -3.24
CA GLY A 58 -4.64 -2.70 -1.84
C GLY A 58 -5.53 -3.92 -1.56
N LEU A 59 -6.49 -4.21 -2.45
CA LEU A 59 -7.36 -5.39 -2.33
C LEU A 59 -6.58 -6.71 -2.48
N LEU A 60 -5.56 -6.75 -3.33
CA LEU A 60 -4.67 -7.90 -3.43
C LEU A 60 -3.98 -8.16 -2.09
N MET A 61 -3.48 -7.11 -1.44
CA MET A 61 -2.84 -7.22 -0.11
C MET A 61 -3.87 -7.61 0.98
N ALA A 62 -5.07 -7.03 0.95
CA ALA A 62 -6.14 -7.37 1.90
C ALA A 62 -6.60 -8.83 1.79
N ARG A 63 -6.39 -9.46 0.64
CA ARG A 63 -6.77 -10.84 0.34
C ARG A 63 -5.58 -11.81 0.38
N ASP A 64 -4.57 -11.49 1.16
CA ASP A 64 -3.36 -12.32 1.30
C ASP A 64 -2.72 -12.72 -0.04
N GLY A 65 -2.71 -11.81 -1.00
CA GLY A 65 -2.11 -12.01 -2.31
C GLY A 65 -2.98 -12.78 -3.32
N ARG A 66 -4.27 -13.02 -3.01
CA ARG A 66 -5.21 -13.69 -3.92
C ARG A 66 -6.00 -12.69 -4.77
N TRP A 67 -6.15 -13.02 -6.04
CA TRP A 67 -6.99 -12.28 -6.97
C TRP A 67 -7.85 -13.26 -7.79
N GLY A 68 -9.16 -13.25 -7.58
CA GLY A 68 -10.02 -14.33 -8.02
C GLY A 68 -9.58 -15.69 -7.48
N ASP A 69 -9.40 -16.65 -8.36
CA ASP A 69 -8.93 -17.99 -7.99
C ASP A 69 -7.40 -18.14 -7.98
N LYS A 70 -6.66 -17.09 -8.33
CA LYS A 70 -5.20 -17.12 -8.44
C LYS A 70 -4.51 -16.55 -7.21
N GLN A 71 -3.45 -17.21 -6.76
CA GLN A 71 -2.49 -16.67 -5.81
C GLN A 71 -1.42 -15.91 -6.62
N LEU A 72 -1.52 -14.57 -6.66
CA LEU A 72 -0.56 -13.71 -7.40
C LEU A 72 0.68 -13.42 -6.57
N LEU A 73 0.53 -13.20 -5.26
CA LEU A 73 1.64 -13.01 -4.34
C LEU A 73 1.65 -14.16 -3.33
N PRO A 74 2.81 -14.70 -2.95
CA PRO A 74 2.88 -15.68 -1.88
C PRO A 74 2.26 -15.14 -0.58
N LYS A 75 1.46 -15.95 0.10
CA LYS A 75 0.81 -15.56 1.36
C LYS A 75 1.83 -15.14 2.42
N ASP A 76 2.94 -15.88 2.52
CA ASP A 76 4.01 -15.59 3.47
C ASP A 76 4.70 -14.25 3.16
N TRP A 77 4.78 -13.87 1.88
CA TRP A 77 5.28 -12.56 1.50
C TRP A 77 4.35 -11.44 1.98
N VAL A 78 3.03 -11.60 1.84
CA VAL A 78 2.06 -10.62 2.33
C VAL A 78 2.12 -10.53 3.85
N ALA A 79 2.22 -11.66 4.55
CA ALA A 79 2.40 -11.71 6.01
C ALA A 79 3.67 -10.97 6.44
N PHE A 80 4.81 -11.27 5.81
CA PHE A 80 6.09 -10.60 6.06
C PHE A 80 5.98 -9.06 5.92
N ASN A 81 5.25 -8.57 4.92
CA ASN A 81 5.07 -7.13 4.73
C ASN A 81 4.29 -6.45 5.86
N ARG A 82 3.53 -7.21 6.65
CA ARG A 82 2.74 -6.73 7.80
C ARG A 82 3.41 -6.97 9.14
N GLU A 83 4.64 -7.49 9.15
CA GLU A 83 5.43 -7.63 10.38
C GLU A 83 6.29 -6.38 10.60
N PRO A 84 6.33 -5.84 11.83
CA PRO A 84 7.24 -4.75 12.17
C PRO A 84 8.69 -5.13 11.95
N PHE A 85 9.51 -4.19 11.49
CA PHE A 85 10.95 -4.41 11.50
C PHE A 85 11.45 -4.61 12.94
N ALA A 86 12.21 -5.68 13.15
CA ALA A 86 12.94 -5.89 14.39
C ALA A 86 13.87 -4.69 14.66
N ASN A 87 13.90 -4.22 15.89
CA ASN A 87 14.71 -3.08 16.34
C ASN A 87 14.29 -1.69 15.79
N TYR A 88 13.08 -1.54 15.25
CA TYR A 88 12.54 -0.22 14.99
C TYR A 88 11.97 0.37 16.28
N HIS A 89 12.50 1.51 16.69
CA HIS A 89 11.99 2.31 17.81
C HIS A 89 11.13 3.43 17.23
N ALA A 90 9.82 3.29 17.31
CA ALA A 90 8.90 4.33 16.84
C ALA A 90 8.99 5.57 17.74
N HIS A 91 9.10 6.74 17.13
CA HIS A 91 8.77 7.98 17.82
C HIS A 91 7.24 8.07 18.02
N GLN A 92 6.80 8.84 19.03
CA GLN A 92 5.37 9.02 19.29
C GLN A 92 4.65 9.45 17.99
N ASP A 93 3.49 8.85 17.73
CA ASP A 93 2.62 9.14 16.59
C ASP A 93 3.15 8.72 15.20
N GLU A 94 4.29 8.04 15.12
CA GLU A 94 4.77 7.48 13.86
C GLU A 94 4.24 6.07 13.61
N ALA A 95 3.85 5.81 12.36
CA ALA A 95 3.49 4.46 11.94
C ALA A 95 4.73 3.56 11.90
N VAL A 96 4.60 2.35 12.40
CA VAL A 96 5.68 1.37 12.44
C VAL A 96 5.96 0.83 11.03
N PRO A 97 7.21 0.84 10.54
CA PRO A 97 7.50 0.26 9.23
C PRO A 97 7.47 -1.26 9.26
N GLY A 98 6.77 -1.83 8.29
CA GLY A 98 6.85 -3.23 7.90
C GLY A 98 7.66 -3.39 6.62
N GLY A 99 7.47 -4.48 5.89
CA GLY A 99 8.10 -4.71 4.59
C GLY A 99 7.49 -3.82 3.49
N HIS A 100 7.90 -2.55 3.40
CA HIS A 100 7.41 -1.51 2.49
C HIS A 100 6.01 -0.95 2.79
N TRP A 101 5.44 -1.27 3.96
CA TRP A 101 4.16 -0.74 4.41
C TRP A 101 4.31 -0.08 5.78
N TRP A 102 3.47 0.90 6.04
CA TRP A 102 3.34 1.55 7.34
C TRP A 102 2.22 0.87 8.13
N LEU A 103 2.50 0.45 9.35
CA LEU A 103 1.60 -0.37 10.16
C LEU A 103 0.93 0.47 11.25
N ASN A 104 -0.37 0.25 11.49
CA ASN A 104 -1.11 0.83 12.60
C ASN A 104 -0.91 0.01 13.86
N ARG A 105 0.34 -0.10 14.31
CA ARG A 105 0.67 -0.85 15.53
C ARG A 105 1.31 0.06 16.56
N ALA A 106 0.99 -0.17 17.83
CA ALA A 106 1.73 0.40 18.94
C ALA A 106 3.14 -0.21 18.98
N ALA A 107 4.15 0.60 19.22
CA ALA A 107 5.51 0.17 19.43
C ALA A 107 6.04 0.78 20.73
N ASP A 108 6.80 0.01 21.51
CA ASP A 108 7.52 0.46 22.71
C ASP A 108 6.64 1.26 23.71
N GLY A 109 5.37 0.88 23.88
CA GLY A 109 4.43 1.55 24.76
C GLY A 109 3.81 2.84 24.21
N ALA A 110 4.12 3.21 22.96
CA ALA A 110 3.44 4.30 22.26
C ALA A 110 2.02 3.89 21.85
N ALA A 111 1.13 4.86 21.68
CA ALA A 111 -0.21 4.63 21.12
C ALA A 111 -0.12 4.23 19.63
N GLN A 112 -1.19 3.61 19.13
CA GLN A 112 -1.33 3.39 17.69
C GLN A 112 -1.35 4.72 16.95
N PRO A 113 -0.67 4.86 15.79
CA PRO A 113 -0.64 6.11 15.02
C PRO A 113 -2.03 6.53 14.51
N TRP A 114 -2.93 5.57 14.29
CA TRP A 114 -4.31 5.81 13.86
C TRP A 114 -5.29 5.12 14.82
N PRO A 115 -5.55 5.71 16.01
CA PRO A 115 -6.30 5.05 17.06
C PRO A 115 -7.78 4.78 16.74
N ASP A 116 -8.39 5.54 15.82
CA ASP A 116 -9.76 5.31 15.36
C ASP A 116 -9.88 4.20 14.29
N ALA A 117 -8.75 3.64 13.82
CA ALA A 117 -8.73 2.55 12.86
C ALA A 117 -8.33 1.21 13.53
N PRO A 118 -8.78 0.05 13.00
CA PRO A 118 -8.35 -1.27 13.47
C PRO A 118 -6.83 -1.43 13.50
N ALA A 119 -6.31 -2.21 14.44
CA ALA A 119 -4.89 -2.45 14.60
C ALA A 119 -4.25 -3.20 13.41
N ASP A 120 -5.04 -3.88 12.60
CA ASP A 120 -4.59 -4.57 11.39
C ASP A 120 -4.52 -3.66 10.17
N THR A 121 -4.82 -2.35 10.33
CA THR A 121 -4.67 -1.35 9.28
C THR A 121 -3.21 -1.18 8.92
N PHE A 122 -2.93 -1.14 7.63
CA PHE A 122 -1.61 -0.77 7.11
C PHE A 122 -1.76 0.13 5.87
N ALA A 123 -0.72 0.88 5.55
CA ALA A 123 -0.80 1.88 4.49
C ALA A 123 0.47 1.98 3.64
N ALA A 124 0.29 2.33 2.38
CA ALA A 124 1.32 2.94 1.54
C ALA A 124 1.10 4.45 1.59
N LEU A 125 2.12 5.19 2.03
CA LEU A 125 2.08 6.64 2.18
C LEU A 125 3.03 7.29 1.19
N GLY A 126 2.54 8.28 0.48
CA GLY A 126 3.27 8.99 -0.55
C GLY A 126 3.42 10.48 -0.25
N HIS A 127 4.13 11.16 -1.14
CA HIS A 127 4.42 12.58 -1.03
C HIS A 127 3.14 13.42 -1.01
N TRP A 128 3.10 14.46 -0.19
CA TRP A 128 1.97 15.38 -0.02
C TRP A 128 0.64 14.70 0.29
N GLY A 129 0.67 13.72 1.18
CA GLY A 129 -0.53 13.09 1.70
C GLY A 129 -1.20 12.11 0.74
N GLN A 130 -0.50 11.63 -0.31
CA GLN A 130 -0.99 10.48 -1.06
C GLN A 130 -1.06 9.29 -0.11
N ALA A 131 -2.15 8.55 -0.12
CA ALA A 131 -2.29 7.42 0.78
C ALA A 131 -3.17 6.31 0.20
N MET A 132 -2.77 5.08 0.49
CA MET A 132 -3.62 3.90 0.34
C MET A 132 -3.64 3.14 1.66
N TYR A 133 -4.79 3.09 2.30
CA TYR A 133 -5.01 2.31 3.52
C TYR A 133 -5.67 1.00 3.18
N VAL A 134 -5.21 -0.05 3.82
CA VAL A 134 -5.76 -1.40 3.73
C VAL A 134 -6.20 -1.84 5.12
N ILE A 135 -7.46 -2.20 5.27
CA ILE A 135 -8.08 -2.59 6.55
C ILE A 135 -8.70 -3.97 6.35
N PRO A 136 -7.92 -5.06 6.57
CA PRO A 136 -8.38 -6.42 6.28
C PRO A 136 -9.62 -6.84 7.06
N SER A 137 -9.69 -6.51 8.35
CA SER A 137 -10.85 -6.82 9.22
C SER A 137 -12.16 -6.22 8.69
N GLU A 138 -12.08 -5.04 8.06
CA GLU A 138 -13.23 -4.35 7.46
C GLU A 138 -13.41 -4.67 5.98
N LYS A 139 -12.52 -5.46 5.37
CA LYS A 139 -12.48 -5.73 3.93
C LYS A 139 -12.48 -4.43 3.09
N LEU A 140 -11.83 -3.41 3.60
CA LEU A 140 -11.87 -2.05 3.10
C LEU A 140 -10.50 -1.60 2.60
N VAL A 141 -10.50 -0.92 1.46
CA VAL A 141 -9.34 -0.17 0.95
C VAL A 141 -9.78 1.26 0.70
N ILE A 142 -9.01 2.21 1.20
CA ILE A 142 -9.23 3.64 1.01
C ILE A 142 -8.03 4.20 0.26
N VAL A 143 -8.28 4.88 -0.85
CA VAL A 143 -7.24 5.60 -1.61
C VAL A 143 -7.54 7.09 -1.54
N ARG A 144 -6.53 7.85 -1.15
CA ARG A 144 -6.54 9.30 -1.18
C ARG A 144 -5.48 9.82 -2.15
N TYR A 145 -5.90 10.64 -3.07
CA TYR A 145 -5.04 11.54 -3.81
C TYR A 145 -5.31 12.97 -3.34
N GLY A 146 -4.27 13.71 -3.07
CA GLY A 146 -4.35 15.07 -2.56
C GLY A 146 -3.04 15.83 -2.74
N ASP A 147 -3.07 17.12 -2.45
CA ASP A 147 -1.92 18.03 -2.49
C ASP A 147 -1.79 18.72 -1.13
N ASP A 148 -1.28 17.99 -0.15
CA ASP A 148 -1.14 18.43 1.24
C ASP A 148 0.23 19.09 1.47
N ARG A 149 0.44 20.25 0.86
CA ARG A 149 1.70 21.00 0.96
C ARG A 149 1.87 21.70 2.29
N ASP A 150 0.78 21.98 2.97
CA ASP A 150 0.76 22.67 4.27
C ASP A 150 0.77 21.72 5.47
N GLY A 151 0.73 20.40 5.23
CA GLY A 151 0.73 19.38 6.27
C GLY A 151 -0.54 19.38 7.12
N SER A 152 -1.65 19.94 6.61
CA SER A 152 -2.92 20.00 7.34
C SER A 152 -3.67 18.67 7.38
N TYR A 153 -3.32 17.74 6.49
CA TYR A 153 -3.98 16.45 6.39
C TYR A 153 -3.77 15.59 7.64
N ARG A 154 -4.86 15.02 8.15
CA ARG A 154 -4.87 14.14 9.32
C ARG A 154 -5.33 12.75 8.92
N HIS A 155 -4.41 11.79 8.93
CA HIS A 155 -4.65 10.39 8.57
C HIS A 155 -5.78 9.77 9.40
N ASN A 156 -5.72 9.92 10.72
CA ASN A 156 -6.70 9.33 11.64
C ASN A 156 -8.11 9.88 11.44
N GLU A 157 -8.25 11.19 11.19
CA GLU A 157 -9.56 11.81 10.94
C GLU A 157 -10.21 11.27 9.66
N LEU A 158 -9.43 11.11 8.57
CA LEU A 158 -9.95 10.49 7.36
C LEU A 158 -10.42 9.05 7.63
N LEU A 159 -9.61 8.25 8.32
CA LEU A 159 -9.92 6.85 8.63
C LEU A 159 -11.21 6.76 9.46
N LYS A 160 -11.34 7.57 10.52
CA LYS A 160 -12.53 7.67 11.35
C LYS A 160 -13.80 7.98 10.54
N LEU A 161 -13.74 8.99 9.69
CA LEU A 161 -14.87 9.40 8.85
C LEU A 161 -15.24 8.31 7.82
N ALA A 162 -14.24 7.72 7.17
CA ALA A 162 -14.44 6.68 6.17
C ALA A 162 -15.04 5.41 6.78
N LEU A 163 -14.53 4.95 7.92
CA LEU A 163 -15.06 3.80 8.63
C LEU A 163 -16.49 4.02 9.09
N LYS A 164 -16.81 5.19 9.63
CA LYS A 164 -18.18 5.57 9.99
C LYS A 164 -19.14 5.53 8.78
N ALA A 165 -18.72 6.11 7.66
CA ALA A 165 -19.51 6.14 6.43
C ALA A 165 -19.70 4.74 5.84
N PHE A 166 -18.70 3.86 5.96
CA PHE A 166 -18.77 2.48 5.48
C PHE A 166 -19.69 1.63 6.36
N ALA A 167 -19.56 1.72 7.68
CA ALA A 167 -20.42 1.00 8.62
C ALA A 167 -21.92 1.31 8.40
N THR A 168 -22.26 2.57 8.07
CA THR A 168 -23.65 2.98 7.80
C THR A 168 -24.22 2.36 6.51
N LYS A 169 -23.35 2.00 5.54
CA LYS A 169 -23.78 1.40 4.25
C LYS A 169 -23.93 -0.12 4.28
N VAL A 170 -23.35 -0.77 5.28
CA VAL A 170 -23.32 -2.25 5.40
C VAL A 170 -24.42 -2.77 6.34
N GLN A 171 -25.14 -1.88 7.02
CA GLN A 171 -26.35 -2.28 7.74
C GLN A 171 -27.47 -2.57 6.74
N PRO A 172 -28.09 -3.78 6.82
CA PRO A 172 -29.16 -4.21 5.91
C PRO A 172 -30.42 -3.39 6.04
#